data_217054260ea303006859f159dc622a9b
#
_entry.id   217054260ea303006859f159dc622a9b
#
_cell.length_a   1.000
_cell.length_b   1.000
_cell.length_c   1.000
_cell.angle_alpha   90.00
_cell.angle_beta   90.00
_cell.angle_gamma   90.00
#
_symmetry.space_group_name_H-M   'P 1'
#
loop_
_entity.id
_entity.type
_entity.pdbx_description
1 polymer ?
#
loop_
_entity_poly.entity_id
_entity_poly.type
_entity_poly.pdbx_seq_one_letter_code
_entity_poly.pdbx_strand_id
1 'polypeptide(L)'
;DRVGFHKYTYDNPKERRVLLDLGHILQPNWGHKLIGNQYLLVNDSTVEGTVKTQGWAHFHSMSYRITFSEPIETVYQYIGGKLRKDSLFLRLNTAEDLKFHYKFAEKAQPLYVKVALSVVDPEGAEKNLEAELPGWDFDKTREESTHIWNEALNLIQIEADPKVMVNFYTALYHT
;
A
#
# COMPACT_ATOMS: atom_id res chain seq x y z
N ASP A 1 -10.02 -6.19 -4.96
CA ASP A 1 -10.53 -4.87 -4.53
C ASP A 1 -9.81 -4.35 -3.28
N ARG A 2 -9.23 -5.25 -2.46
CA ARG A 2 -8.56 -4.92 -1.20
C ARG A 2 -7.05 -5.08 -1.26
N VAL A 3 -6.52 -5.46 -2.42
CA VAL A 3 -5.10 -5.69 -2.65
C VAL A 3 -4.60 -4.83 -3.79
N GLY A 4 -3.56 -4.03 -3.52
CA GLY A 4 -2.81 -3.29 -4.53
C GLY A 4 -1.58 -4.08 -4.98
N PHE A 5 -1.27 -4.05 -6.27
CA PHE A 5 -0.07 -4.65 -6.84
C PHE A 5 0.76 -3.59 -7.54
N HIS A 6 2.01 -3.45 -7.11
CA HIS A 6 2.93 -2.42 -7.59
C HIS A 6 4.14 -3.05 -8.27
N LYS A 7 4.60 -2.41 -9.36
CA LYS A 7 5.82 -2.74 -10.09
C LYS A 7 6.72 -1.50 -10.09
N TYR A 8 7.83 -1.55 -9.35
CA TYR A 8 8.81 -0.46 -9.28
C TYR A 8 10.01 -0.78 -10.16
N THR A 9 10.30 0.11 -11.09
CA THR A 9 11.52 0.09 -11.91
C THR A 9 12.45 1.21 -11.44
N TYR A 10 13.74 0.94 -11.43
CA TYR A 10 14.76 1.87 -10.96
C TYR A 10 15.80 2.10 -12.06
N ASP A 11 16.02 3.35 -12.43
CA ASP A 11 17.07 3.71 -13.42
C ASP A 11 18.46 3.38 -12.89
N ASN A 12 18.65 3.50 -11.57
CA ASN A 12 19.87 3.10 -10.89
C ASN A 12 19.62 1.88 -9.99
N PRO A 13 20.18 0.70 -10.30
CA PRO A 13 20.01 -0.51 -9.49
C PRO A 13 20.45 -0.37 -8.02
N LYS A 14 21.33 0.60 -7.71
CA LYS A 14 21.80 0.90 -6.34
C LYS A 14 20.75 1.63 -5.50
N GLU A 15 19.73 2.22 -6.13
CA GLU A 15 18.70 3.03 -5.49
C GLU A 15 17.37 2.29 -5.28
N ARG A 16 17.41 0.95 -5.22
CA ARG A 16 16.23 0.11 -4.99
C ARG A 16 15.76 0.25 -3.54
N ARG A 17 14.81 1.15 -3.34
CA ARG A 17 14.32 1.54 -2.02
C ARG A 17 12.82 1.76 -2.04
N VAL A 18 12.16 1.42 -0.92
CA VAL A 18 10.74 1.68 -0.69
C VAL A 18 10.58 2.39 0.65
N LEU A 19 9.83 3.48 0.66
CA LEU A 19 9.42 4.18 1.87
C LEU A 19 8.00 3.74 2.25
N LEU A 20 7.83 3.24 3.47
CA LEU A 20 6.53 3.05 4.10
C LEU A 20 6.32 4.17 5.12
N ASP A 21 5.35 5.04 4.87
CA ASP A 21 4.97 6.13 5.77
C ASP A 21 3.65 5.80 6.47
N LEU A 22 3.72 5.43 7.73
CA LEU A 22 2.57 5.13 8.59
C LEU A 22 2.12 6.33 9.41
N GLY A 23 2.79 7.47 9.25
CA GLY A 23 2.46 8.72 9.93
C GLY A 23 1.65 9.69 9.08
N HIS A 24 1.46 9.38 7.79
CA HIS A 24 0.72 10.28 6.89
C HIS A 24 -0.75 10.39 7.31
N ILE A 25 -1.23 11.62 7.47
CA ILE A 25 -2.61 11.94 7.83
C ILE A 25 -3.21 12.84 6.77
N LEU A 26 -4.38 12.45 6.25
CA LEU A 26 -5.17 13.29 5.38
C LEU A 26 -5.83 14.42 6.19
N GLN A 27 -5.77 15.65 5.67
CA GLN A 27 -6.46 16.80 6.23
C GLN A 27 -6.13 17.09 7.73
N PRO A 28 -4.85 17.19 8.13
CA PRO A 28 -4.47 17.43 9.52
C PRO A 28 -5.03 18.78 10.03
N ASN A 29 -5.23 19.76 9.16
CA ASN A 29 -5.81 21.08 9.49
C ASN A 29 -7.29 21.00 9.90
N TRP A 30 -7.96 19.87 9.65
CA TRP A 30 -9.34 19.64 10.06
C TRP A 30 -9.45 18.82 11.35
N GLY A 31 -8.32 18.69 12.07
CA GLY A 31 -8.25 17.97 13.33
C GLY A 31 -8.06 16.47 13.19
N HIS A 32 -7.80 15.97 11.97
CA HIS A 32 -7.44 14.56 11.78
C HIS A 32 -6.07 14.30 12.39
N LYS A 33 -5.93 13.19 13.09
CA LYS A 33 -4.68 12.83 13.76
C LYS A 33 -4.45 11.33 13.81
N LEU A 34 -3.19 10.97 13.86
CA LEU A 34 -2.73 9.64 14.20
C LEU A 34 -2.96 9.40 15.70
N ILE A 35 -3.52 8.25 16.05
CA ILE A 35 -3.75 7.83 17.44
C ILE A 35 -3.07 6.52 17.79
N GLY A 36 -2.54 5.80 16.82
CA GLY A 36 -1.74 4.60 17.05
C GLY A 36 -1.25 3.93 15.79
N ASN A 37 -0.10 3.30 15.93
CA ASN A 37 0.53 2.44 14.92
C ASN A 37 0.92 1.11 15.53
N GLN A 38 0.64 0.04 14.82
CA GLN A 38 1.21 -1.28 15.07
C GLN A 38 1.99 -1.71 13.84
N TYR A 39 3.16 -2.25 14.06
CA TYR A 39 4.05 -2.76 13.02
C TYR A 39 4.70 -4.06 13.47
N LEU A 40 4.77 -5.02 12.58
CA LEU A 40 5.46 -6.29 12.74
C LEU A 40 6.22 -6.61 11.45
N LEU A 41 7.52 -6.86 11.57
CA LEU A 41 8.30 -7.54 10.54
C LEU A 41 8.08 -9.04 10.70
N VAL A 42 7.26 -9.64 9.82
CA VAL A 42 6.86 -11.05 9.88
C VAL A 42 8.01 -11.96 9.45
N ASN A 43 8.69 -11.58 8.37
CA ASN A 43 9.88 -12.23 7.83
C ASN A 43 10.69 -11.22 7.01
N ASP A 44 11.70 -11.68 6.29
CA ASP A 44 12.61 -10.83 5.49
C ASP A 44 11.95 -10.11 4.30
N SER A 45 10.75 -10.47 3.92
CA SER A 45 10.03 -9.89 2.79
C SER A 45 8.59 -9.50 3.09
N THR A 46 8.14 -9.60 4.35
CA THR A 46 6.75 -9.32 4.71
C THR A 46 6.66 -8.49 5.99
N VAL A 47 5.86 -7.43 5.91
CA VAL A 47 5.52 -6.58 7.06
C VAL A 47 4.00 -6.47 7.18
N GLU A 48 3.52 -6.33 8.42
CA GLU A 48 2.10 -6.12 8.68
C GLU A 48 1.87 -5.19 9.87
N GLY A 49 0.66 -4.73 10.02
CA GLY A 49 0.29 -3.91 11.16
C GLY A 49 -1.05 -3.24 11.01
N THR A 50 -1.26 -2.22 11.84
CA THR A 50 -2.51 -1.47 11.90
C THR A 50 -2.22 0.00 12.15
N VAL A 51 -2.81 0.87 11.34
CA VAL A 51 -2.81 2.33 11.56
C VAL A 51 -4.17 2.71 12.14
N LYS A 52 -4.14 3.48 13.23
CA LYS A 52 -5.33 3.99 13.91
C LYS A 52 -5.34 5.51 13.83
N THR A 53 -6.44 6.04 13.33
CA THR A 53 -6.61 7.49 13.13
C THR A 53 -7.92 7.96 13.76
N GLN A 54 -7.99 9.25 14.00
CA GLN A 54 -9.18 9.97 14.40
C GLN A 54 -9.38 11.16 13.46
N GLY A 55 -10.62 11.43 13.11
CA GLY A 55 -10.99 12.53 12.23
C GLY A 55 -12.51 12.71 12.30
N TRP A 56 -13.20 12.67 11.18
CA TRP A 56 -14.67 12.69 11.16
C TRP A 56 -15.26 11.49 11.91
N ALA A 57 -14.66 10.31 11.80
CA ALA A 57 -14.93 9.23 12.73
C ALA A 57 -14.07 9.40 13.99
N HIS A 58 -14.66 9.16 15.17
CA HIS A 58 -13.94 9.18 16.43
C HIS A 58 -12.82 8.15 16.50
N PHE A 59 -12.97 7.07 15.73
CA PHE A 59 -11.99 6.00 15.62
C PHE A 59 -12.09 5.38 14.22
N HIS A 60 -10.95 5.26 13.57
CA HIS A 60 -10.79 4.51 12.33
C HIS A 60 -9.54 3.64 12.44
N SER A 61 -9.66 2.38 12.04
CA SER A 61 -8.57 1.40 12.06
C SER A 61 -8.43 0.76 10.68
N MET A 62 -7.21 0.75 10.16
CA MET A 62 -6.88 0.07 8.91
C MET A 62 -5.67 -0.83 9.14
N SER A 63 -5.88 -2.11 8.97
CA SER A 63 -4.80 -3.11 9.01
C SER A 63 -4.26 -3.35 7.61
N TYR A 64 -2.96 -3.63 7.55
CA TYR A 64 -2.24 -3.85 6.30
C TYR A 64 -1.33 -5.07 6.40
N ARG A 65 -1.09 -5.71 5.25
CA ARG A 65 -0.01 -6.65 5.02
C ARG A 65 0.67 -6.28 3.71
N ILE A 66 1.99 -6.11 3.77
CA ILE A 66 2.82 -5.72 2.62
C ILE A 66 3.83 -6.83 2.39
N THR A 67 3.86 -7.38 1.18
CA THR A 67 4.81 -8.42 0.79
C THR A 67 5.62 -7.94 -0.40
N PHE A 68 6.94 -8.03 -0.28
CA PHE A 68 7.91 -7.71 -1.32
C PHE A 68 8.30 -8.99 -2.06
N SER A 69 8.58 -8.88 -3.37
CA SER A 69 9.02 -10.01 -4.20
C SER A 69 10.44 -10.49 -3.89
N GLU A 70 11.16 -9.77 -3.02
CA GLU A 70 12.55 -10.02 -2.66
C GLU A 70 12.79 -9.71 -1.18
N PRO A 71 13.80 -10.34 -0.56
CA PRO A 71 14.20 -10.02 0.80
C PRO A 71 14.66 -8.58 0.97
N ILE A 72 14.29 -7.98 2.09
CA ILE A 72 14.77 -6.67 2.53
C ILE A 72 16.21 -6.84 3.04
N GLU A 73 17.16 -6.10 2.48
CA GLU A 73 18.55 -6.14 2.96
C GLU A 73 18.78 -5.27 4.19
N THR A 74 18.12 -4.09 4.21
CA THR A 74 18.33 -3.12 5.29
C THR A 74 17.02 -2.38 5.57
N VAL A 75 16.71 -2.20 6.84
CA VAL A 75 15.59 -1.38 7.32
C VAL A 75 16.13 -0.20 8.10
N TYR A 76 15.75 1.00 7.71
CA TYR A 76 15.94 2.21 8.50
C TYR A 76 14.61 2.60 9.11
N GLN A 77 14.60 2.85 10.42
CA GLN A 77 13.39 3.19 11.17
C GLN A 77 13.44 4.65 11.63
N TYR A 78 12.33 5.34 11.42
CA TYR A 78 12.10 6.69 11.94
C TYR A 78 10.91 6.64 12.88
N ILE A 79 11.10 7.05 14.12
CA ILE A 79 10.07 7.09 15.16
C ILE A 79 10.01 8.51 15.69
N GLY A 80 8.84 9.15 15.59
CA GLY A 80 8.67 10.55 15.96
C GLY A 80 9.64 11.48 15.20
N GLY A 81 9.91 11.20 13.92
CA GLY A 81 10.83 11.95 13.07
C GLY A 81 12.33 11.70 13.35
N LYS A 82 12.69 10.78 14.25
CA LYS A 82 14.10 10.48 14.61
C LYS A 82 14.53 9.14 14.04
N LEU A 83 15.66 9.15 13.33
CA LEU A 83 16.28 7.91 12.83
C LEU A 83 16.80 7.05 14.00
N ARG A 84 16.41 5.77 13.99
CA ARG A 84 16.87 4.74 14.92
C ARG A 84 17.85 3.81 14.18
N LYS A 85 19.13 4.03 14.33
CA LYS A 85 20.18 3.27 13.64
C LYS A 85 20.57 1.98 14.36
N ASP A 86 20.50 1.97 15.69
CA ASP A 86 21.13 0.96 16.53
C ASP A 86 20.17 -0.14 17.02
N SER A 87 18.90 -0.08 16.65
CA SER A 87 17.91 -1.09 17.05
C SER A 87 16.87 -1.27 15.97
N LEU A 88 16.84 -2.44 15.36
CA LEU A 88 15.74 -2.88 14.52
C LEU A 88 14.62 -3.42 15.43
N PHE A 89 13.55 -2.66 15.56
CA PHE A 89 12.37 -3.17 16.23
C PHE A 89 11.56 -4.01 15.25
N LEU A 90 11.50 -5.30 15.50
CA LEU A 90 10.70 -6.23 14.71
C LEU A 90 9.21 -6.05 15.00
N ARG A 91 8.88 -5.56 16.18
CA ARG A 91 7.50 -5.24 16.61
C ARG A 91 7.46 -3.88 17.28
N LEU A 92 6.54 -3.04 16.85
CA LEU A 92 6.29 -1.71 17.43
C LEU A 92 4.79 -1.54 17.70
N ASN A 93 4.48 -0.83 18.79
CA ASN A 93 3.14 -0.35 19.10
C ASN A 93 3.30 1.03 19.73
N THR A 94 2.91 2.08 19.03
CA THR A 94 3.13 3.47 19.42
C THR A 94 2.10 4.40 18.82
N ALA A 95 1.88 5.54 19.45
CA ALA A 95 1.11 6.66 18.88
C ALA A 95 2.00 7.65 18.10
N GLU A 96 3.32 7.43 18.06
CA GLU A 96 4.22 8.27 17.29
C GLU A 96 4.16 7.97 15.78
N ASP A 97 4.57 8.94 15.00
CA ASP A 97 4.80 8.82 13.56
C ASP A 97 5.87 7.75 13.29
N LEU A 98 5.52 6.75 12.49
CA LEU A 98 6.42 5.68 12.07
C LEU A 98 6.68 5.76 10.58
N LYS A 99 7.95 5.72 10.19
CA LYS A 99 8.36 5.55 8.79
C LYS A 99 9.45 4.50 8.69
N PHE A 100 9.36 3.69 7.66
CA PHE A 100 10.34 2.65 7.38
C PHE A 100 10.90 2.86 5.97
N HIS A 101 12.20 2.84 5.85
CA HIS A 101 12.90 2.90 4.59
C HIS A 101 13.58 1.55 4.37
N TYR A 102 13.06 0.78 3.45
CA TYR A 102 13.55 -0.54 3.06
C TYR A 102 14.53 -0.40 1.91
N LYS A 103 15.70 -1.03 2.02
CA LYS A 103 16.67 -1.16 0.95
C LYS A 103 16.69 -2.61 0.46
N PHE A 104 16.78 -2.80 -0.85
CA PHE A 104 16.82 -4.09 -1.53
C PHE A 104 18.15 -4.29 -2.26
N ALA A 105 18.46 -5.55 -2.61
CA ALA A 105 19.65 -5.90 -3.36
C ALA A 105 19.75 -5.16 -4.71
N GLU A 106 20.99 -4.86 -5.11
CA GLU A 106 21.27 -4.21 -6.40
C GLU A 106 20.95 -5.17 -7.55
N LYS A 107 19.87 -4.94 -8.25
CA LYS A 107 19.40 -5.73 -9.40
C LYS A 107 18.78 -4.84 -10.46
N ALA A 108 18.90 -5.24 -11.72
CA ALA A 108 18.23 -4.53 -12.84
C ALA A 108 16.73 -4.84 -12.96
N GLN A 109 16.28 -5.96 -12.35
CA GLN A 109 14.88 -6.39 -12.40
C GLN A 109 13.98 -5.47 -11.57
N PRO A 110 12.71 -5.32 -11.96
CA PRO A 110 11.72 -4.62 -11.15
C PRO A 110 11.54 -5.26 -9.77
N LEU A 111 11.21 -4.43 -8.80
CA LEU A 111 10.71 -4.87 -7.49
C LEU A 111 9.20 -4.87 -7.53
N TYR A 112 8.59 -5.98 -7.16
CA TYR A 112 7.15 -6.07 -7.03
C TYR A 112 6.74 -5.99 -5.56
N VAL A 113 5.64 -5.30 -5.30
CA VAL A 113 5.10 -5.11 -3.95
C VAL A 113 3.60 -5.32 -3.97
N LYS A 114 3.11 -6.17 -3.08
CA LYS A 114 1.69 -6.36 -2.83
C LYS A 114 1.31 -5.69 -1.52
N VAL A 115 0.22 -4.96 -1.52
CA VAL A 115 -0.33 -4.27 -0.34
C VAL A 115 -1.76 -4.70 -0.15
N ALA A 116 -2.02 -5.50 0.87
CA ALA A 116 -3.36 -5.91 1.24
C ALA A 116 -3.87 -5.10 2.44
N LEU A 117 -5.14 -4.77 2.42
CA LEU A 117 -5.81 -3.99 3.45
C LEU A 117 -6.97 -4.76 4.07
N SER A 118 -7.24 -4.49 5.35
CA SER A 118 -8.41 -5.00 6.07
C SER A 118 -8.87 -3.98 7.10
N VAL A 119 -10.17 -3.81 7.23
CA VAL A 119 -10.77 -2.98 8.29
C VAL A 119 -10.96 -3.76 9.61
N VAL A 120 -10.62 -5.03 9.63
CA VAL A 120 -10.76 -5.92 10.79
C VAL A 120 -9.43 -6.05 11.54
N ASP A 121 -8.48 -6.77 10.94
CA ASP A 121 -7.18 -7.07 11.54
C ASP A 121 -6.12 -7.45 10.46
N PRO A 122 -4.85 -7.64 10.83
CA PRO A 122 -3.80 -8.06 9.89
C PRO A 122 -4.04 -9.46 9.30
N GLU A 123 -4.65 -10.39 10.03
CA GLU A 123 -5.03 -11.71 9.51
C GLU A 123 -6.06 -11.60 8.38
N GLY A 124 -7.00 -10.66 8.50
CA GLY A 124 -7.94 -10.32 7.44
C GLY A 124 -7.24 -9.76 6.20
N ALA A 125 -6.18 -8.96 6.37
CA ALA A 125 -5.35 -8.50 5.24
C ALA A 125 -4.59 -9.66 4.58
N GLU A 126 -4.06 -10.61 5.35
CA GLU A 126 -3.44 -11.84 4.82
C GLU A 126 -4.43 -12.65 3.97
N LYS A 127 -5.62 -12.94 4.52
CA LYS A 127 -6.68 -13.67 3.79
C LYS A 127 -7.10 -12.96 2.50
N ASN A 128 -7.16 -11.62 2.51
CA ASN A 128 -7.44 -10.84 1.31
C ASN A 128 -6.32 -10.99 0.28
N LEU A 129 -5.06 -10.97 0.71
CA LEU A 129 -3.90 -11.15 -0.16
C LEU A 129 -3.93 -12.52 -0.84
N GLU A 130 -4.16 -13.58 -0.08
CA GLU A 130 -4.21 -14.95 -0.58
C GLU A 130 -5.37 -15.18 -1.56
N ALA A 131 -6.53 -14.60 -1.26
CA ALA A 131 -7.72 -14.76 -2.08
C ALA A 131 -7.69 -13.95 -3.39
N GLU A 132 -7.19 -12.70 -3.33
CA GLU A 132 -7.31 -11.78 -4.47
C GLU A 132 -6.04 -11.73 -5.34
N LEU A 133 -4.87 -12.00 -4.76
CA LEU A 133 -3.58 -11.88 -5.47
C LEU A 133 -2.55 -12.93 -5.00
N PRO A 134 -2.79 -14.22 -5.19
CA PRO A 134 -1.85 -15.27 -4.78
C PRO A 134 -0.55 -15.28 -5.60
N GLY A 135 -0.61 -14.95 -6.89
CA GLY A 135 0.51 -14.97 -7.83
C GLY A 135 1.30 -13.66 -7.93
N TRP A 136 2.44 -13.68 -8.65
CA TRP A 136 3.30 -12.51 -8.89
C TRP A 136 3.32 -12.06 -10.35
N ASP A 137 2.37 -12.51 -11.17
CA ASP A 137 2.24 -12.09 -12.57
C ASP A 137 1.53 -10.73 -12.65
N PHE A 138 2.34 -9.67 -12.66
CA PHE A 138 1.86 -8.30 -12.69
C PHE A 138 1.11 -7.97 -13.99
N ASP A 139 1.64 -8.41 -15.12
CA ASP A 139 1.07 -8.04 -16.43
C ASP A 139 -0.29 -8.74 -16.63
N LYS A 140 -0.39 -10.01 -16.26
CA LYS A 140 -1.67 -10.75 -16.22
C LYS A 140 -2.69 -10.08 -15.30
N THR A 141 -2.30 -9.71 -14.06
CA THR A 141 -3.18 -9.03 -13.11
C THR A 141 -3.68 -7.70 -13.65
N ARG A 142 -2.80 -6.94 -14.32
CA ARG A 142 -3.16 -5.66 -14.96
C ARG A 142 -4.18 -5.86 -16.08
N GLU A 143 -3.99 -6.86 -16.92
CA GLU A 143 -4.90 -7.20 -18.02
C GLU A 143 -6.28 -7.62 -17.49
N GLU A 144 -6.32 -8.50 -16.49
CA GLU A 144 -7.56 -8.92 -15.83
C GLU A 144 -8.30 -7.74 -15.19
N SER A 145 -7.58 -6.87 -14.48
CA SER A 145 -8.17 -5.66 -13.90
C SER A 145 -8.72 -4.72 -14.96
N THR A 146 -7.99 -4.53 -16.06
CA THR A 146 -8.44 -3.71 -17.20
C THR A 146 -9.71 -4.30 -17.83
N HIS A 147 -9.78 -5.61 -17.97
CA HIS A 147 -10.96 -6.30 -18.50
C HIS A 147 -12.18 -6.08 -17.61
N ILE A 148 -12.06 -6.31 -16.31
CA ILE A 148 -13.15 -6.12 -15.32
C ILE A 148 -13.67 -4.67 -15.36
N TRP A 149 -12.77 -3.68 -15.38
CA TRP A 149 -13.16 -2.29 -15.47
C TRP A 149 -13.85 -1.94 -16.80
N ASN A 150 -13.36 -2.48 -17.91
CA ASN A 150 -14.00 -2.27 -19.20
C ASN A 150 -15.39 -2.90 -19.25
N GLU A 151 -15.59 -4.08 -18.70
CA GLU A 151 -16.92 -4.68 -18.60
C GLU A 151 -17.87 -3.80 -17.76
N ALA A 152 -17.43 -3.33 -16.59
CA ALA A 152 -18.25 -2.49 -15.73
C ALA A 152 -18.59 -1.14 -16.37
N LEU A 153 -17.64 -0.47 -17.01
CA LEU A 153 -17.85 0.81 -17.67
C LEU A 153 -18.69 0.68 -18.95
N ASN A 154 -18.64 -0.48 -19.62
CA ASN A 154 -19.43 -0.74 -20.83
C ASN A 154 -20.93 -1.03 -20.56
N LEU A 155 -21.37 -1.08 -19.32
CA LEU A 155 -22.80 -1.19 -18.97
C LEU A 155 -23.59 0.00 -19.51
N ILE A 156 -22.96 1.16 -19.65
CA ILE A 156 -23.55 2.34 -20.26
C ILE A 156 -22.63 2.81 -21.39
N GLN A 157 -23.12 2.73 -22.61
CA GLN A 157 -22.38 3.17 -23.79
C GLN A 157 -22.98 4.48 -24.32
N ILE A 158 -22.11 5.45 -24.57
CA ILE A 158 -22.48 6.72 -25.19
C ILE A 158 -21.67 6.96 -26.46
N GLU A 159 -22.24 7.65 -27.41
CA GLU A 159 -21.57 8.19 -28.59
C GLU A 159 -21.59 9.71 -28.50
N ALA A 160 -20.42 10.34 -28.36
CA ALA A 160 -20.31 11.77 -28.14
C ALA A 160 -18.89 12.26 -28.57
N ASP A 161 -18.69 13.57 -28.51
CA ASP A 161 -17.35 14.17 -28.67
C ASP A 161 -16.35 13.54 -27.68
N PRO A 162 -15.09 13.28 -28.06
CA PRO A 162 -14.09 12.64 -27.20
C PRO A 162 -13.94 13.26 -25.82
N LYS A 163 -14.05 14.58 -25.68
CA LYS A 163 -13.98 15.24 -24.36
C LYS A 163 -15.20 14.91 -23.48
N VAL A 164 -16.37 14.81 -24.09
CA VAL A 164 -17.59 14.43 -23.37
C VAL A 164 -17.51 12.97 -22.94
N MET A 165 -16.99 12.08 -23.79
CA MET A 165 -16.77 10.67 -23.45
C MET A 165 -15.80 10.51 -22.27
N VAL A 166 -14.66 11.22 -22.29
CA VAL A 166 -13.71 11.21 -21.16
C VAL A 166 -14.37 11.65 -19.86
N ASN A 167 -15.10 12.77 -19.89
CA ASN A 167 -15.79 13.27 -18.70
C ASN A 167 -16.85 12.29 -18.18
N PHE A 168 -17.63 11.71 -19.09
CA PHE A 168 -18.67 10.75 -18.75
C PHE A 168 -18.10 9.50 -18.09
N TYR A 169 -17.12 8.84 -18.73
CA TYR A 169 -16.53 7.61 -18.19
C TYR A 169 -15.69 7.87 -16.93
N THR A 170 -15.08 9.05 -16.80
CA THR A 170 -14.43 9.45 -15.55
C THR A 170 -15.44 9.59 -14.42
N ALA A 171 -16.58 10.23 -14.66
CA ALA A 171 -17.66 10.32 -13.67
C ALA A 171 -18.23 8.94 -13.32
N LEU A 172 -18.47 8.08 -14.30
CA LEU A 172 -18.97 6.72 -14.09
C LEU A 172 -17.99 5.85 -13.28
N TYR A 173 -16.68 6.03 -13.48
CA TYR A 173 -15.64 5.36 -12.70
C TYR A 173 -15.68 5.75 -11.21
N HIS A 174 -16.11 6.97 -10.89
CA HIS A 174 -16.18 7.50 -9.52
C HIS A 174 -17.53 7.30 -8.83
N THR A 175 -18.50 6.67 -9.47
CA THR A 175 -19.80 6.33 -8.86
C THR A 175 -19.77 4.94 -8.26
#